data_0b1573eaad52bb3c359733672b312826
#
_entry.id   0b1573eaad52bb3c359733672b312826
#
_cell.length_a   1.000
_cell.length_b   1.000
_cell.length_c   1.000
_cell.angle_alpha   90.00
_cell.angle_beta   90.00
_cell.angle_gamma   90.00
#
_symmetry.space_group_name_H-M   'P 1'
#
loop_
_entity.id
_entity.type
_entity.pdbx_description
1 polymer ?
#
loop_
_entity_poly.entity_id
_entity_poly.type
_entity_poly.pdbx_seq_one_letter_code
_entity_poly.pdbx_strand_id
1 'polypeptide(L)'
;MKKRWKKILSVLMVGTVMVGSLTACGGDKEEKGGKSSDVKVAIICSSAGQNDNGYNQSAVKGAKKAAEELGIEYKVVEPTTGVPQALESLADDGYNVIFNLEYDFEALIQGTGGAAPIAEMYPETTFVCVNDNPNQD
;
A
#
# COMPACT_ATOMS: atom_id res chain seq x y z
N MET A 1 6.92 48.39 -19.61
CA MET A 1 7.56 48.47 -20.94
C MET A 1 7.80 47.08 -21.48
N LYS A 2 7.18 46.83 -22.65
CA LYS A 2 7.60 46.00 -23.79
C LYS A 2 7.93 44.53 -23.49
N LYS A 3 7.01 43.59 -23.80
CA LYS A 3 6.73 42.95 -25.07
C LYS A 3 7.92 42.17 -25.64
N ARG A 4 7.74 40.83 -25.83
CA ARG A 4 7.92 40.09 -27.09
C ARG A 4 7.85 38.58 -26.75
N TRP A 5 6.89 37.89 -26.96
CA TRP A 5 6.18 37.22 -28.07
C TRP A 5 7.10 36.83 -29.24
N LYS A 6 7.41 35.55 -29.33
CA LYS A 6 7.70 34.92 -30.64
C LYS A 6 7.15 33.50 -30.65
N LYS A 7 6.17 33.32 -31.54
CA LYS A 7 5.66 32.10 -32.12
C LYS A 7 6.72 31.50 -33.05
N ILE A 8 6.78 30.19 -33.19
CA ILE A 8 7.18 29.42 -34.38
C ILE A 8 6.67 28.01 -34.13
N LEU A 9 5.62 27.55 -34.74
CA LEU A 9 5.40 27.03 -36.09
C LEU A 9 5.94 25.60 -36.25
N SER A 10 5.01 24.69 -36.33
CA SER A 10 4.84 23.47 -37.11
C SER A 10 6.05 22.86 -37.82
N VAL A 11 6.26 21.56 -37.61
CA VAL A 11 6.60 20.64 -38.69
C VAL A 11 5.83 19.33 -38.51
N LEU A 12 4.90 19.12 -39.38
CA LEU A 12 4.27 17.86 -39.72
C LEU A 12 5.30 17.02 -40.49
N MET A 13 5.58 15.81 -40.07
CA MET A 13 6.19 14.79 -40.94
C MET A 13 5.37 13.50 -40.84
N VAL A 14 4.64 13.29 -41.91
CA VAL A 14 4.01 12.04 -42.29
C VAL A 14 5.09 11.12 -42.84
N GLY A 15 5.16 9.90 -42.37
CA GLY A 15 6.10 8.87 -42.85
C GLY A 15 5.54 7.48 -42.62
N THR A 16 4.72 7.06 -43.51
CA THR A 16 4.44 5.79 -44.19
C THR A 16 4.96 4.49 -43.56
N VAL A 17 4.00 3.65 -43.21
CA VAL A 17 3.82 2.19 -43.34
C VAL A 17 5.05 1.39 -43.82
N MET A 18 5.45 0.38 -42.98
CA MET A 18 5.91 -0.91 -43.49
C MET A 18 5.29 -2.04 -42.68
N VAL A 19 4.42 -2.76 -43.33
CA VAL A 19 3.91 -4.08 -42.99
C VAL A 19 5.05 -5.07 -43.11
N GLY A 20 5.36 -5.79 -42.06
CA GLY A 20 6.31 -6.89 -42.04
C GLY A 20 5.79 -7.98 -41.09
N SER A 21 4.95 -8.85 -41.62
CA SER A 21 4.55 -10.10 -40.97
C SER A 21 5.71 -11.08 -40.94
N LEU A 22 6.20 -11.42 -39.75
CA LEU A 22 7.02 -12.60 -39.54
C LEU A 22 6.46 -13.35 -38.33
N THR A 23 5.72 -14.38 -38.62
CA THR A 23 5.37 -15.46 -37.73
C THR A 23 6.63 -16.20 -37.32
N ALA A 24 6.94 -16.19 -36.02
CA ALA A 24 7.82 -17.19 -35.43
C ALA A 24 7.20 -17.62 -34.10
N CYS A 25 6.79 -18.86 -34.07
CA CYS A 25 6.41 -19.61 -32.88
C CYS A 25 7.57 -19.68 -31.90
N GLY A 26 7.27 -19.60 -30.61
CA GLY A 26 8.13 -20.16 -29.57
C GLY A 26 8.21 -19.30 -28.32
N GLY A 27 7.52 -19.72 -27.26
CA GLY A 27 7.81 -19.34 -25.89
C GLY A 27 6.85 -18.31 -25.27
N ASP A 28 5.78 -18.82 -24.69
CA ASP A 28 4.94 -18.10 -23.74
C ASP A 28 5.80 -17.55 -22.59
N LYS A 29 6.26 -16.32 -22.74
CA LYS A 29 6.52 -15.45 -21.60
C LYS A 29 5.32 -14.53 -21.53
N GLU A 30 4.36 -14.87 -20.69
CA GLU A 30 3.41 -13.92 -20.18
C GLU A 30 4.22 -12.77 -19.57
N GLU A 31 4.34 -11.68 -20.29
CA GLU A 31 4.64 -10.39 -19.70
C GLU A 31 3.43 -10.06 -18.82
N LYS A 32 3.53 -10.42 -17.54
CA LYS A 32 2.70 -9.83 -16.50
C LYS A 32 3.03 -8.36 -16.45
N GLY A 33 2.40 -7.58 -17.29
CA GLY A 33 2.25 -6.16 -17.13
C GLY A 33 1.38 -5.93 -15.89
N GLY A 34 1.98 -6.03 -14.72
CA GLY A 34 1.36 -5.66 -13.48
C GLY A 34 1.04 -4.17 -13.56
N LYS A 35 -0.24 -3.81 -13.70
CA LYS A 35 -0.70 -2.51 -13.26
C LYS A 35 -0.26 -2.42 -11.80
N SER A 36 0.68 -1.52 -11.50
CA SER A 36 0.92 -1.10 -10.12
C SER A 36 -0.44 -0.67 -9.58
N SER A 37 -0.96 -1.42 -8.63
CA SER A 37 -2.17 -0.98 -7.95
C SER A 37 -1.77 0.18 -7.06
N ASP A 38 -2.56 1.26 -7.02
CA ASP A 38 -2.34 2.39 -6.11
C ASP A 38 -2.61 1.99 -4.64
N VAL A 39 -2.84 0.70 -4.39
CA VAL A 39 -3.11 0.17 -3.05
C VAL A 39 -1.81 -0.12 -2.32
N LYS A 40 -1.69 0.47 -1.13
CA LYS A 40 -0.60 0.25 -0.18
C LYS A 40 -1.12 -0.48 1.06
N VAL A 41 -0.42 -1.50 1.45
CA VAL A 41 -0.77 -2.32 2.62
C VAL A 41 0.34 -2.24 3.67
N ALA A 42 -0.02 -2.08 4.93
CA ALA A 42 0.93 -2.17 6.03
C ALA A 42 0.56 -3.28 7.01
N ILE A 43 1.57 -3.80 7.69
CA ILE A 43 1.43 -4.77 8.78
C ILE A 43 2.18 -4.22 9.98
N ILE A 44 1.50 -4.04 11.09
CA ILE A 44 2.09 -3.76 12.39
C ILE A 44 2.25 -5.08 13.11
N CYS A 45 3.49 -5.51 13.33
CA CYS A 45 3.80 -6.71 14.06
C CYS A 45 3.56 -6.53 15.56
N SER A 46 3.22 -7.61 16.24
CA SER A 46 3.21 -7.65 17.69
C SER A 46 4.64 -7.53 18.26
N SER A 47 4.74 -7.35 19.56
CA SER A 47 6.00 -7.23 20.30
C SER A 47 6.98 -8.39 20.11
N ALA A 48 6.52 -9.55 19.62
CA ALA A 48 7.37 -10.68 19.28
C ALA A 48 8.21 -10.46 18.00
N GLY A 49 7.90 -9.43 17.21
CA GLY A 49 8.62 -9.06 16.00
C GLY A 49 8.33 -9.96 14.78
N GLN A 50 8.75 -9.52 13.61
CA GLN A 50 8.45 -10.16 12.33
C GLN A 50 9.08 -11.56 12.16
N ASN A 51 10.07 -11.92 12.95
CA ASN A 51 10.82 -13.18 12.86
C ASN A 51 10.51 -14.13 14.02
N ASP A 52 9.29 -14.11 14.52
CA ASP A 52 8.84 -14.90 15.68
C ASP A 52 8.66 -16.40 15.39
N ASN A 53 8.97 -16.85 14.17
CA ASN A 53 8.74 -18.21 13.67
C ASN A 53 7.28 -18.69 13.76
N GLY A 54 6.33 -17.77 13.86
CA GLY A 54 4.92 -18.08 14.07
C GLY A 54 3.97 -17.07 13.44
N TYR A 55 3.26 -16.38 14.28
CA TYR A 55 2.15 -15.51 13.97
C TYR A 55 2.53 -14.30 13.07
N ASN A 56 3.46 -13.47 13.54
CA ASN A 56 3.90 -12.31 12.76
C ASN A 56 4.55 -12.74 11.45
N GLN A 57 5.44 -13.74 11.50
CA GLN A 57 6.13 -14.22 10.30
C GLN A 57 5.14 -14.75 9.26
N SER A 58 4.06 -15.41 9.67
CA SER A 58 3.01 -15.92 8.78
C SER A 58 2.25 -14.79 8.10
N ALA A 59 1.91 -13.73 8.84
CA ALA A 59 1.26 -12.54 8.29
C ALA A 59 2.16 -11.83 7.27
N VAL A 60 3.44 -11.64 7.61
CA VAL A 60 4.43 -11.03 6.69
C VAL A 60 4.60 -11.85 5.41
N LYS A 61 4.67 -13.17 5.50
CA LYS A 61 4.72 -14.06 4.31
C LYS A 61 3.46 -13.93 3.46
N GLY A 62 2.29 -13.83 4.10
CA GLY A 62 1.02 -13.60 3.41
C GLY A 62 1.00 -12.28 2.64
N ALA A 63 1.43 -11.19 3.28
CA ALA A 63 1.50 -9.88 2.64
C ALA A 63 2.49 -9.86 1.48
N LYS A 64 3.67 -10.46 1.64
CA LYS A 64 4.65 -10.58 0.56
C LYS A 64 4.07 -11.31 -0.64
N LYS A 65 3.39 -12.43 -0.39
CA LYS A 65 2.73 -13.20 -1.46
C LYS A 65 1.65 -12.37 -2.16
N ALA A 66 0.80 -11.69 -1.40
CA ALA A 66 -0.22 -10.81 -1.98
C ALA A 66 0.39 -9.67 -2.80
N ALA A 67 1.49 -9.08 -2.33
CA ALA A 67 2.21 -8.04 -3.06
C ALA A 67 2.75 -8.55 -4.40
N GLU A 68 3.34 -9.75 -4.41
CA GLU A 68 3.86 -10.38 -5.63
C GLU A 68 2.75 -10.75 -6.62
N GLU A 69 1.58 -11.24 -6.13
CA GLU A 69 0.47 -11.68 -6.97
C GLU A 69 -0.38 -10.50 -7.50
N LEU A 70 -0.56 -9.46 -6.69
CA LEU A 70 -1.46 -8.35 -6.99
C LEU A 70 -0.75 -7.08 -7.45
N GLY A 71 0.58 -7.02 -7.36
CA GLY A 71 1.36 -5.84 -7.70
C GLY A 71 1.12 -4.67 -6.74
N ILE A 72 0.85 -4.94 -5.47
CA ILE A 72 0.63 -3.93 -4.42
C ILE A 72 1.91 -3.64 -3.64
N GLU A 73 2.01 -2.42 -3.11
CA GLU A 73 3.06 -2.05 -2.16
C GLU A 73 2.71 -2.59 -0.77
N TYR A 74 3.71 -3.15 -0.07
CA TYR A 74 3.52 -3.51 1.34
C TYR A 74 4.69 -3.06 2.21
N LYS A 75 4.40 -2.78 3.49
CA LYS A 75 5.36 -2.38 4.51
C LYS A 75 5.14 -3.19 5.79
N VAL A 76 6.21 -3.58 6.43
CA VAL A 76 6.17 -4.24 7.76
C VAL A 76 6.74 -3.26 8.78
N VAL A 77 6.05 -3.10 9.88
CA VAL A 77 6.42 -2.20 10.97
C VAL A 77 6.51 -2.97 12.28
N GLU A 78 7.62 -2.79 12.99
CA GLU A 78 7.78 -3.19 14.39
C GLU A 78 7.73 -1.90 15.21
N PRO A 79 6.61 -1.62 15.90
CA PRO A 79 6.42 -0.31 16.53
C PRO A 79 7.34 -0.14 17.75
N THR A 80 8.17 0.87 17.72
CA THR A 80 9.09 1.22 18.81
C THR A 80 8.56 2.33 19.72
N THR A 81 7.61 3.13 19.21
CA THR A 81 7.01 4.28 19.91
C THR A 81 5.57 4.01 20.37
N GLY A 82 5.04 2.83 20.07
CA GLY A 82 3.67 2.43 20.37
C GLY A 82 2.83 2.22 19.11
N VAL A 83 1.76 1.45 19.26
CA VAL A 83 0.85 1.09 18.19
C VAL A 83 0.06 2.30 17.68
N PRO A 84 -0.50 3.18 18.53
CA PRO A 84 -1.25 4.34 18.06
C PRO A 84 -0.45 5.23 17.11
N GLN A 85 0.79 5.57 17.45
CA GLN A 85 1.66 6.39 16.62
C GLN A 85 2.01 5.72 15.30
N ALA A 86 2.15 4.39 15.30
CA ALA A 86 2.41 3.63 14.08
C ALA A 86 1.17 3.61 13.17
N LEU A 87 -0.04 3.47 13.71
CA LEU A 87 -1.29 3.53 12.96
C LEU A 87 -1.48 4.89 12.29
N GLU A 88 -1.35 5.97 13.05
CA GLU A 88 -1.45 7.35 12.54
C GLU A 88 -0.42 7.62 11.45
N SER A 89 0.85 7.30 11.70
CA SER A 89 1.93 7.53 10.73
C SER A 89 1.71 6.79 9.41
N LEU A 90 1.22 5.55 9.46
CA LEU A 90 0.93 4.77 8.26
C LEU A 90 -0.28 5.34 7.49
N ALA A 91 -1.31 5.79 8.20
CA ALA A 91 -2.47 6.41 7.58
C ALA A 91 -2.09 7.76 6.92
N ASP A 92 -1.28 8.58 7.58
CA ASP A 92 -0.72 9.82 7.03
C ASP A 92 0.16 9.57 5.79
N ASP A 93 0.93 8.46 5.76
CA ASP A 93 1.73 8.03 4.62
C ASP A 93 0.87 7.45 3.46
N GLY A 94 -0.46 7.42 3.63
CA GLY A 94 -1.41 6.99 2.61
C GLY A 94 -1.51 5.47 2.44
N TYR A 95 -1.29 4.70 3.50
CA TYR A 95 -1.59 3.27 3.47
C TYR A 95 -3.10 3.04 3.52
N ASN A 96 -3.61 2.29 2.53
CA ASN A 96 -5.06 2.06 2.37
C ASN A 96 -5.58 0.97 3.31
N VAL A 97 -4.74 -0.03 3.61
CA VAL A 97 -5.09 -1.13 4.50
C VAL A 97 -3.97 -1.35 5.49
N ILE A 98 -4.29 -1.33 6.78
CA ILE A 98 -3.32 -1.53 7.86
C ILE A 98 -3.79 -2.71 8.72
N PHE A 99 -3.01 -3.79 8.70
CA PHE A 99 -3.22 -4.95 9.57
C PHE A 99 -2.48 -4.72 10.90
N ASN A 100 -3.21 -4.68 12.00
CA ASN A 100 -2.64 -4.62 13.33
C ASN A 100 -2.66 -6.02 13.98
N LEU A 101 -1.46 -6.54 14.27
CA LEU A 101 -1.24 -7.83 14.92
C LEU A 101 -1.01 -7.69 16.43
N GLU A 102 -0.94 -6.48 16.94
CA GLU A 102 -0.83 -6.17 18.36
C GLU A 102 -2.22 -5.98 18.98
N TYR A 103 -2.33 -6.08 20.30
CA TYR A 103 -3.60 -6.06 21.04
C TYR A 103 -4.07 -4.67 21.51
N ASP A 104 -3.39 -3.60 21.11
CA ASP A 104 -3.75 -2.23 21.49
C ASP A 104 -4.77 -1.61 20.53
N PHE A 105 -6.05 -1.82 20.81
CA PHE A 105 -7.17 -1.31 20.01
C PHE A 105 -7.85 -0.08 20.59
N GLU A 106 -7.57 0.26 21.85
CA GLU A 106 -8.30 1.32 22.55
C GLU A 106 -8.18 2.66 21.77
N ALA A 107 -6.96 3.04 21.40
CA ALA A 107 -6.74 4.25 20.61
C ALA A 107 -7.40 4.21 19.23
N LEU A 108 -7.49 3.02 18.63
CA LEU A 108 -8.07 2.86 17.29
C LEU A 108 -9.59 3.06 17.30
N ILE A 109 -10.30 2.55 18.32
CA ILE A 109 -11.76 2.41 18.33
C ILE A 109 -12.45 3.37 19.30
N GLN A 110 -11.85 3.61 20.47
CA GLN A 110 -12.46 4.43 21.54
C GLN A 110 -11.83 5.81 21.65
N GLY A 111 -10.60 5.97 21.13
CA GLY A 111 -9.78 7.15 21.37
C GLY A 111 -9.15 7.14 22.76
N THR A 112 -8.08 7.87 22.94
CA THR A 112 -7.35 7.96 24.22
C THR A 112 -7.05 9.40 24.59
N GLY A 113 -7.07 9.70 25.89
CA GLY A 113 -6.68 11.02 26.38
C GLY A 113 -7.51 12.20 25.87
N GLY A 114 -8.76 11.95 25.44
CA GLY A 114 -9.64 12.95 24.85
C GLY A 114 -9.48 13.15 23.34
N ALA A 115 -8.60 12.39 22.70
CA ALA A 115 -8.51 12.33 21.25
C ALA A 115 -9.63 11.46 20.65
N ALA A 116 -10.03 11.78 19.42
CA ALA A 116 -10.96 10.95 18.66
C ALA A 116 -10.35 9.58 18.33
N PRO A 117 -11.15 8.54 18.09
CA PRO A 117 -10.65 7.26 17.58
C PRO A 117 -9.86 7.43 16.29
N ILE A 118 -8.74 6.75 16.17
CA ILE A 118 -7.88 6.82 14.96
C ILE A 118 -8.69 6.42 13.71
N ALA A 119 -9.55 5.42 13.82
CA ALA A 119 -10.40 4.98 12.72
C ALA A 119 -11.36 6.08 12.22
N GLU A 120 -11.80 6.98 13.08
CA GLU A 120 -12.62 8.12 12.70
C GLU A 120 -11.81 9.26 12.07
N MET A 121 -10.56 9.43 12.49
CA MET A 121 -9.66 10.44 11.93
C MET A 121 -9.20 10.11 10.50
N TYR A 122 -9.16 8.83 10.15
CA TYR A 122 -8.67 8.34 8.86
C TYR A 122 -9.72 7.47 8.12
N PRO A 123 -10.84 8.06 7.69
CA PRO A 123 -11.96 7.31 7.09
C PRO A 123 -11.60 6.62 5.76
N GLU A 124 -10.53 7.04 5.09
CA GLU A 124 -10.05 6.45 3.83
C GLU A 124 -9.13 5.24 4.07
N THR A 125 -8.74 4.99 5.31
CA THR A 125 -7.88 3.86 5.68
C THR A 125 -8.70 2.74 6.31
N THR A 126 -8.52 1.52 5.83
CA THR A 126 -9.12 0.32 6.42
C THR A 126 -8.17 -0.26 7.47
N PHE A 127 -8.58 -0.25 8.71
CA PHE A 127 -7.85 -0.89 9.80
C PHE A 127 -8.38 -2.30 10.06
N VAL A 128 -7.49 -3.28 10.09
CA VAL A 128 -7.83 -4.69 10.32
C VAL A 128 -7.17 -5.16 11.61
N CYS A 129 -7.97 -5.43 12.61
CA CYS A 129 -7.52 -6.03 13.86
C CYS A 129 -7.54 -7.56 13.73
N VAL A 130 -6.37 -8.19 13.90
CA VAL A 130 -6.23 -9.64 13.74
C VAL A 130 -6.16 -10.28 15.12
N ASN A 131 -6.92 -11.34 15.32
CA ASN A 131 -7.01 -12.10 16.58
C ASN A 131 -7.74 -11.39 17.73
N ASP A 132 -8.48 -10.34 17.46
CA ASP A 132 -9.31 -9.73 18.49
C ASP A 132 -10.69 -9.38 17.95
N ASN A 133 -11.64 -9.28 18.86
CA ASN A 133 -12.97 -8.77 18.57
C ASN A 133 -13.20 -7.51 19.44
N PRO A 134 -12.96 -6.32 18.86
CA PRO A 134 -13.06 -5.06 19.60
C PRO A 134 -14.48 -4.75 20.12
N ASN A 135 -15.47 -5.55 19.74
CA ASN A 135 -16.87 -5.40 20.16
C ASN A 135 -17.29 -6.46 21.21
N GLN A 136 -16.35 -7.16 21.82
CA GLN A 136 -16.62 -8.05 22.96
C GLN A 136 -16.38 -7.28 24.26
N ASP A 137 -17.37 -6.54 24.67
CA ASP A 137 -17.54 -6.06 26.05
C ASP A 137 -18.50 -7.01 26.80
#